data_eb149185719db6dd3c991f16277d5b11
#
_entry.id   eb149185719db6dd3c991f16277d5b11
#
_cell.length_a   1.000
_cell.length_b   1.000
_cell.length_c   1.000
_cell.angle_alpha   90.00
_cell.angle_beta   90.00
_cell.angle_gamma   90.00
#
_symmetry.space_group_name_H-M   'P 1'
#
loop_
_entity.id
_entity.type
_entity.pdbx_description
1 polymer ?
#
loop_
_entity_poly.entity_id
_entity_poly.type
_entity_poly.pdbx_seq_one_letter_code
_entity_poly.pdbx_strand_id
1 'polypeptide(L)'
;MNLNTKTIFNHKVVAVVNLLWAIFHIWIAIAIEQDYFFLAIVIIFVLTFICAYRISENKARYIFLITGLLYFFPLVEGIIPTLMSSDSSMFDTVGSLVWLVIIALTLLAGTAQWTGLGKSESESSEWS
;
A
#
# COMPACT_ATOMS: atom_id res chain seq x y z
N MET A 1 21.35 10.77 -3.77
CA MET A 1 20.37 9.80 -4.27
C MET A 1 19.19 10.54 -4.86
N ASN A 2 18.89 10.27 -6.11
CA ASN A 2 17.79 10.96 -6.77
C ASN A 2 16.52 10.11 -6.67
N LEU A 3 15.59 10.57 -5.82
CA LEU A 3 14.26 9.99 -5.73
C LEU A 3 13.37 10.71 -6.74
N ASN A 4 12.94 10.00 -7.76
CA ASN A 4 12.00 10.52 -8.74
C ASN A 4 10.74 9.66 -8.73
N THR A 5 9.71 10.09 -9.47
CA THR A 5 8.44 9.39 -9.48
C THR A 5 8.59 7.95 -9.95
N LYS A 6 9.49 7.68 -10.87
CA LYS A 6 9.75 6.31 -11.35
C LYS A 6 10.26 5.42 -10.21
N THR A 7 11.19 5.94 -9.39
CA THR A 7 11.73 5.17 -8.26
C THR A 7 10.68 4.92 -7.21
N ILE A 8 9.93 5.96 -6.82
CA ILE A 8 8.92 5.87 -5.76
C ILE A 8 7.80 4.92 -6.14
N PHE A 9 7.35 4.97 -7.40
CA PHE A 9 6.23 4.15 -7.87
C PHE A 9 6.68 2.88 -8.59
N ASN A 10 7.95 2.50 -8.45
CA ASN A 10 8.42 1.20 -8.93
C ASN A 10 7.66 0.10 -8.21
N HIS A 11 7.19 -0.89 -8.97
CA HIS A 11 6.34 -1.93 -8.40
C HIS A 11 7.02 -2.70 -7.25
N LYS A 12 8.35 -2.86 -7.33
CA LYS A 12 9.08 -3.55 -6.26
C LYS A 12 9.14 -2.73 -4.98
N VAL A 13 9.33 -1.41 -5.10
CA VAL A 13 9.33 -0.51 -3.95
C VAL A 13 7.97 -0.51 -3.27
N VAL A 14 6.91 -0.37 -4.05
CA VAL A 14 5.55 -0.34 -3.51
C VAL A 14 5.21 -1.69 -2.87
N ALA A 15 5.62 -2.80 -3.48
CA ALA A 15 5.41 -4.13 -2.91
C ALA A 15 6.12 -4.28 -1.56
N VAL A 16 7.36 -3.81 -1.45
CA VAL A 16 8.11 -3.86 -0.19
C VAL A 16 7.46 -3.02 0.89
N VAL A 17 7.03 -1.80 0.55
CA VAL A 17 6.35 -0.92 1.52
C VAL A 17 5.08 -1.59 2.05
N ASN A 18 4.25 -2.13 1.17
CA ASN A 18 3.04 -2.83 1.59
C ASN A 18 3.35 -4.11 2.38
N LEU A 19 4.40 -4.83 1.98
CA LEU A 19 4.80 -6.04 2.67
C LEU A 19 5.23 -5.75 4.11
N LEU A 20 6.03 -4.71 4.31
CA LEU A 20 6.46 -4.31 5.65
C LEU A 20 5.27 -3.89 6.50
N TRP A 21 4.32 -3.19 5.92
CA TRP A 21 3.09 -2.79 6.62
C TRP A 21 2.26 -4.01 7.00
N ALA A 22 2.14 -4.98 6.11
CA ALA A 22 1.41 -6.22 6.40
C ALA A 22 2.11 -7.02 7.50
N ILE A 23 3.44 -7.11 7.48
CA ILE A 23 4.20 -7.80 8.53
C ILE A 23 3.95 -7.13 9.89
N PHE A 24 3.94 -5.81 9.93
CA PHE A 24 3.60 -5.06 11.14
C PHE A 24 2.20 -5.47 11.65
N HIS A 25 1.25 -5.66 10.75
CA HIS A 25 -0.10 -6.07 11.13
C HIS A 25 -0.18 -7.53 11.60
N ILE A 26 0.77 -8.39 11.21
CA ILE A 26 0.86 -9.73 11.80
C ILE A 26 1.11 -9.61 13.31
N TRP A 27 2.04 -8.73 13.68
CA TRP A 27 2.31 -8.48 15.09
C TRP A 27 1.07 -7.96 15.81
N ILE A 28 0.37 -6.99 15.20
CA ILE A 28 -0.86 -6.46 15.78
C ILE A 28 -1.91 -7.55 15.95
N ALA A 29 -2.08 -8.39 14.94
CA ALA A 29 -3.08 -9.46 14.97
C ALA A 29 -2.83 -10.46 16.09
N ILE A 30 -1.56 -10.77 16.38
CA ILE A 30 -1.19 -11.74 17.40
C ILE A 30 -1.13 -11.10 18.79
N ALA A 31 -0.45 -9.97 18.90
CA ALA A 31 -0.11 -9.40 20.22
C ALA A 31 -1.18 -8.44 20.76
N ILE A 32 -1.89 -7.74 19.89
CA ILE A 32 -2.84 -6.71 20.31
C ILE A 32 -4.27 -7.19 20.13
N GLU A 33 -4.66 -7.54 18.89
CA GLU A 33 -6.04 -7.90 18.58
C GLU A 33 -6.38 -9.34 18.95
N GLN A 34 -5.39 -10.23 18.92
CA GLN A 34 -5.58 -11.67 19.18
C GLN A 34 -6.71 -12.25 18.32
N ASP A 35 -6.76 -11.83 17.05
CA ASP A 35 -7.82 -12.19 16.11
C ASP A 35 -7.21 -13.04 14.99
N TYR A 36 -7.52 -14.33 14.99
CA TYR A 36 -6.97 -15.26 14.01
C TYR A 36 -7.58 -15.09 12.63
N PHE A 37 -8.81 -14.63 12.55
CA PHE A 37 -9.42 -14.31 11.24
C PHE A 37 -8.69 -13.13 10.58
N PHE A 38 -8.43 -12.09 11.36
CA PHE A 38 -7.65 -10.94 10.91
C PHE A 38 -6.23 -11.38 10.51
N LEU A 39 -5.62 -12.26 11.29
CA LEU A 39 -4.29 -12.81 10.99
C LEU A 39 -4.29 -13.52 9.63
N ALA A 40 -5.32 -14.33 9.34
CA ALA A 40 -5.42 -15.02 8.07
C ALA A 40 -5.49 -14.04 6.90
N ILE A 41 -6.28 -12.97 7.03
CA ILE A 41 -6.38 -11.93 6.01
C ILE A 41 -5.01 -11.27 5.78
N VAL A 42 -4.30 -10.94 6.84
CA VAL A 42 -2.98 -10.30 6.74
C VAL A 42 -1.98 -11.24 6.06
N ILE A 43 -2.02 -12.52 6.35
CA ILE A 43 -1.13 -13.50 5.70
C ILE A 43 -1.42 -13.55 4.19
N ILE A 44 -2.68 -13.50 3.78
CA ILE A 44 -3.05 -13.43 2.37
C ILE A 44 -2.43 -12.21 1.71
N PHE A 45 -2.48 -11.04 2.36
CA PHE A 45 -1.84 -9.83 1.84
C PHE A 45 -0.33 -9.96 1.75
N VAL A 46 0.31 -10.58 2.74
CA VAL A 46 1.76 -10.83 2.71
C VAL A 46 2.13 -11.64 1.46
N LEU A 47 1.41 -12.72 1.21
CA LEU A 47 1.66 -13.56 0.03
C LEU A 47 1.40 -12.80 -1.26
N THR A 48 0.37 -11.97 -1.29
CA THR A 48 0.04 -11.13 -2.44
C THR A 48 1.17 -10.15 -2.76
N PHE A 49 1.75 -9.51 -1.76
CA PHE A 49 2.82 -8.54 -1.99
C PHE A 49 4.14 -9.21 -2.36
N ILE A 50 4.41 -10.41 -1.84
CA ILE A 50 5.56 -11.20 -2.29
C ILE A 50 5.39 -11.54 -3.78
N CYS A 51 4.20 -11.94 -4.18
CA CYS A 51 3.89 -12.20 -5.58
C CYS A 51 4.05 -10.94 -6.43
N ALA A 52 3.53 -9.81 -5.96
CA ALA A 52 3.63 -8.54 -6.68
C ALA A 52 5.09 -8.10 -6.89
N TYR A 53 5.96 -8.42 -5.94
CA TYR A 53 7.38 -8.13 -6.07
C TYR A 53 8.03 -8.93 -7.20
N ARG A 54 7.56 -10.16 -7.42
CA ARG A 54 8.22 -11.12 -8.31
C ARG A 54 7.66 -11.13 -9.72
N ILE A 55 6.46 -10.62 -9.94
CA ILE A 55 5.83 -10.62 -11.26
C ILE A 55 6.22 -9.35 -12.05
N SER A 56 5.80 -9.28 -13.31
CA SER A 56 6.06 -8.13 -14.17
C SER A 56 5.36 -6.88 -13.62
N GLU A 57 5.92 -5.72 -13.96
CA GLU A 57 5.40 -4.43 -13.53
C GLU A 57 3.93 -4.24 -13.92
N ASN A 58 3.55 -4.59 -15.15
CA ASN A 58 2.18 -4.41 -15.61
C ASN A 58 1.18 -5.23 -14.80
N LYS A 59 1.52 -6.46 -14.46
CA LYS A 59 0.66 -7.31 -13.64
C LYS A 59 0.61 -6.82 -12.19
N ALA A 60 1.76 -6.38 -11.66
CA ALA A 60 1.82 -5.87 -10.30
C ALA A 60 0.94 -4.64 -10.12
N ARG A 61 0.83 -3.78 -11.13
CA ARG A 61 -0.01 -2.59 -11.05
C ARG A 61 -1.48 -2.93 -10.88
N TYR A 62 -1.96 -4.01 -11.50
CA TYR A 62 -3.33 -4.46 -11.27
C TYR A 62 -3.54 -4.94 -9.84
N ILE A 63 -2.54 -5.64 -9.27
CA ILE A 63 -2.59 -6.05 -7.87
C ILE A 63 -2.70 -4.83 -6.96
N PHE A 64 -1.89 -3.79 -7.21
CA PHE A 64 -1.92 -2.57 -6.41
C PHE A 64 -3.24 -1.82 -6.55
N LEU A 65 -3.82 -1.78 -7.74
CA LEU A 65 -5.10 -1.14 -7.95
C LEU A 65 -6.20 -1.84 -7.13
N ILE A 66 -6.26 -3.17 -7.22
CA ILE A 66 -7.25 -3.95 -6.48
C ILE A 66 -7.01 -3.79 -4.98
N THR A 67 -5.76 -3.87 -4.53
CA THR A 67 -5.40 -3.72 -3.12
C THR A 67 -5.80 -2.34 -2.61
N GLY A 68 -5.50 -1.29 -3.39
CA GLY A 68 -5.86 0.06 -3.02
C GLY A 68 -7.35 0.27 -2.89
N LEU A 69 -8.13 -0.35 -3.77
CA LEU A 69 -9.59 -0.30 -3.67
C LEU A 69 -10.09 -1.03 -2.43
N LEU A 70 -9.48 -2.17 -2.08
CA LEU A 70 -9.83 -2.89 -0.86
C LEU A 70 -9.47 -2.09 0.39
N TYR A 71 -8.45 -1.25 0.33
CA TYR A 71 -8.04 -0.41 1.45
C TYR A 71 -9.07 0.67 1.77
N PHE A 72 -10.03 0.96 0.90
CA PHE A 72 -11.12 1.87 1.24
C PHE A 72 -11.94 1.38 2.42
N PHE A 73 -12.01 0.07 2.63
CA PHE A 73 -12.72 -0.48 3.78
C PHE A 73 -12.08 -0.01 5.10
N PRO A 74 -10.78 -0.28 5.37
CA PRO A 74 -10.16 0.25 6.58
C PRO A 74 -10.07 1.78 6.59
N LEU A 75 -10.02 2.43 5.43
CA LEU A 75 -10.03 3.88 5.37
C LEU A 75 -11.30 4.46 5.99
N VAL A 76 -12.46 3.95 5.58
CA VAL A 76 -13.76 4.44 6.05
C VAL A 76 -14.05 3.96 7.48
N GLU A 77 -13.70 2.71 7.79
CA GLU A 77 -14.05 2.08 9.07
C GLU A 77 -13.09 2.41 10.20
N GLY A 78 -11.83 2.70 9.88
CA GLY A 78 -10.80 2.87 10.89
C GLY A 78 -10.04 4.19 10.81
N ILE A 79 -9.46 4.50 9.66
CA ILE A 79 -8.54 5.63 9.51
C ILE A 79 -9.26 6.96 9.71
N ILE A 80 -10.32 7.20 8.98
CA ILE A 80 -11.08 8.46 9.06
C ILE A 80 -11.67 8.65 10.46
N PRO A 81 -12.37 7.67 11.05
CA PRO A 81 -12.85 7.83 12.43
C PRO A 81 -11.74 8.11 13.44
N THR A 82 -10.59 7.44 13.30
CA THR A 82 -9.45 7.65 14.21
C THR A 82 -8.93 9.08 14.11
N LEU A 83 -8.75 9.58 12.89
CA LEU A 83 -8.24 10.94 12.67
C LEU A 83 -9.23 12.01 13.10
N MET A 84 -10.53 11.73 13.07
CA MET A 84 -11.57 12.66 13.49
C MET A 84 -11.83 12.63 14.98
N SER A 85 -11.34 11.63 15.70
CA SER A 85 -11.55 11.47 17.14
C SER A 85 -10.49 12.23 17.92
N SER A 86 -10.90 13.04 18.89
CA SER A 86 -9.98 13.72 19.81
C SER A 86 -9.42 12.78 20.87
N ASP A 87 -10.01 11.59 21.02
CA ASP A 87 -9.61 10.62 22.05
C ASP A 87 -8.62 9.57 21.55
N SER A 88 -8.24 9.63 20.27
CA SER A 88 -7.30 8.67 19.71
C SER A 88 -5.92 8.82 20.32
N SER A 89 -5.26 7.70 20.60
CA SER A 89 -3.89 7.69 21.08
C SER A 89 -2.94 8.18 19.98
N MET A 90 -1.73 8.59 20.39
CA MET A 90 -0.71 8.98 19.41
C MET A 90 -0.35 7.80 18.51
N PHE A 91 -0.28 6.59 19.06
CA PHE A 91 -0.01 5.38 18.26
C PHE A 91 -1.06 5.20 17.17
N ASP A 92 -2.34 5.32 17.51
CA ASP A 92 -3.43 5.16 16.55
C ASP A 92 -3.43 6.27 15.50
N THR A 93 -3.19 7.50 15.92
CA THR A 93 -3.15 8.66 15.01
C THR A 93 -2.00 8.55 14.03
N VAL A 94 -0.79 8.28 14.50
CA VAL A 94 0.39 8.14 13.64
C VAL A 94 0.21 6.94 12.70
N GLY A 95 -0.27 5.81 13.22
CA GLY A 95 -0.53 4.63 12.41
C GLY A 95 -1.54 4.91 11.30
N SER A 96 -2.59 5.67 11.61
CA SER A 96 -3.60 6.04 10.61
C SER A 96 -3.03 6.96 9.52
N LEU A 97 -2.16 7.91 9.89
CA LEU A 97 -1.51 8.78 8.92
C LEU A 97 -0.57 7.99 8.00
N VAL A 98 0.22 7.06 8.57
CA VAL A 98 1.10 6.20 7.78
C VAL A 98 0.27 5.33 6.82
N TRP A 99 -0.82 4.76 7.31
CA TRP A 99 -1.73 3.93 6.52
C TRP A 99 -2.30 4.71 5.34
N LEU A 100 -2.70 5.96 5.59
CA LEU A 100 -3.24 6.83 4.55
C LEU A 100 -2.21 7.09 3.46
N VAL A 101 -0.95 7.35 3.83
CA VAL A 101 0.15 7.52 2.87
C VAL A 101 0.36 6.25 2.06
N ILE A 102 0.33 5.09 2.70
CA ILE A 102 0.49 3.80 2.01
C ILE A 102 -0.65 3.56 1.03
N ILE A 103 -1.89 3.88 1.42
CA ILE A 103 -3.05 3.75 0.53
C ILE A 103 -2.87 4.63 -0.72
N ALA A 104 -2.48 5.89 -0.51
CA ALA A 104 -2.25 6.81 -1.62
C ALA A 104 -1.14 6.30 -2.55
N LEU A 105 -0.03 5.86 -1.98
CA LEU A 105 1.09 5.30 -2.76
C LEU A 105 0.64 4.08 -3.58
N THR A 106 -0.12 3.19 -2.96
CA THR A 106 -0.58 1.96 -3.60
C THR A 106 -1.54 2.27 -4.76
N LEU A 107 -2.47 3.19 -4.56
CA LEU A 107 -3.41 3.59 -5.62
C LEU A 107 -2.69 4.29 -6.77
N LEU A 108 -1.75 5.19 -6.46
CA LEU A 108 -0.98 5.87 -7.48
C LEU A 108 -0.14 4.88 -8.29
N ALA A 109 0.48 3.91 -7.62
CA ALA A 109 1.23 2.87 -8.31
C ALA A 109 0.32 2.00 -9.18
N GLY A 110 -0.87 1.68 -8.69
CA GLY A 110 -1.83 0.87 -9.44
C GLY A 110 -2.36 1.55 -10.69
N THR A 111 -2.38 2.89 -10.70
CA THR A 111 -2.85 3.68 -11.84
C THR A 111 -1.70 4.30 -12.64
N ALA A 112 -0.45 3.99 -12.29
CA ALA A 112 0.71 4.67 -12.89
C ALA A 112 0.80 4.48 -14.40
N GLN A 113 0.35 3.34 -14.91
CA GLN A 113 0.34 3.08 -16.34
C GLN A 113 -0.57 4.04 -17.12
N TRP A 114 -1.60 4.59 -16.45
CA TRP A 114 -2.53 5.54 -17.06
C TRP A 114 -2.17 6.98 -16.76
N THR A 115 -1.55 7.24 -15.62
CA THR A 115 -1.17 8.58 -15.18
C THR A 115 0.25 8.96 -15.60
N GLY A 116 1.06 7.98 -16.00
CA GLY A 116 2.45 8.21 -16.40
C GLY A 116 3.43 8.39 -15.26
N LEU A 117 2.98 8.29 -14.01
CA LEU A 117 3.83 8.56 -12.85
C LEU A 117 5.02 7.59 -12.73
N GLY A 118 4.87 6.37 -13.21
CA GLY A 118 5.93 5.38 -13.13
C GLY A 118 6.82 5.30 -14.36
N LYS A 119 6.59 6.13 -15.38
CA LYS A 119 7.31 6.06 -16.64
C LYS A 119 8.56 6.91 -16.62
N SER A 120 9.61 6.43 -17.30
CA SER A 120 10.83 7.20 -17.50
C SER A 120 10.62 8.24 -18.61
N GLU A 121 11.51 9.25 -18.67
CA GLU A 121 11.45 10.26 -19.71
C GLU A 121 11.61 9.64 -21.11
N SER A 122 12.45 8.62 -21.25
CA SER A 122 12.64 7.94 -22.53
C SER A 122 11.35 7.24 -22.99
N GLU A 123 10.62 6.65 -22.07
CA GLU A 123 9.33 6.03 -22.39
C GLU A 123 8.30 7.09 -22.77
N SER A 124 8.30 8.22 -22.07
CA SER A 124 7.38 9.32 -22.37
C SER A 124 7.65 9.92 -23.74
N SER A 125 8.92 10.04 -24.14
CA SER A 125 9.27 10.62 -25.43
C SER A 125 8.91 9.71 -26.60
N GLU A 126 8.85 8.40 -26.38
CA GLU A 126 8.43 7.45 -27.40
C GLU A 126 6.96 7.59 -27.79
N TRP A 127 6.17 8.16 -26.90
CA TRP A 127 4.74 8.34 -27.12
C TRP A 127 4.38 9.69 -27.75
N SER A 128 5.34 10.58 -27.85
CA SER A 128 5.10 11.92 -28.40
C SER A 128 5.40 12.03 -29.89
#